data_f8fb385fd2798e6eb5e26dba5c05aa8b
#
_entry.id   f8fb385fd2798e6eb5e26dba5c05aa8b
#
_cell.length_a   1.000
_cell.length_b   1.000
_cell.length_c   1.000
_cell.angle_alpha   90.00
_cell.angle_beta   90.00
_cell.angle_gamma   90.00
#
_symmetry.space_group_name_H-M   'P 1'
#
loop_
_entity.id
_entity.type
_entity.pdbx_description
1 polymer ?
#
loop_
_entity_poly.entity_id
_entity_poly.type
_entity_poly.pdbx_seq_one_letter_code
_entity_poly.pdbx_strand_id
1 'polypeptide(L)'
;TNSPGEPSAVWEWTAYGRPRTQFMASEEALAGYFEQVLPRLVEVGATGAILWCFADYVPALWDRPPCKESIHERFFGLVRPDGSLKPHADVIKRFAATAPVVRQATRSVSLDITPEEYYRDPNGHAMRLYGEYLANR
;
A
#
# COMPACT_ATOMS: atom_id res chain seq x y z
N THR A 1 -9.23 0.58 0.58
CA THR A 1 -10.12 1.62 1.16
C THR A 1 -11.37 1.01 1.73
N ASN A 2 -12.18 1.84 2.39
CA ASN A 2 -13.55 1.55 2.79
C ASN A 2 -14.50 1.63 1.58
N SER A 3 -15.79 1.32 1.79
CA SER A 3 -16.83 1.52 0.78
C SER A 3 -16.91 2.98 0.35
N PRO A 4 -17.35 3.28 -0.88
CA PRO A 4 -17.47 4.66 -1.36
C PRO A 4 -18.32 5.53 -0.43
N GLY A 5 -17.79 6.72 -0.07
CA GLY A 5 -18.46 7.66 0.81
C GLY A 5 -18.45 7.34 2.30
N GLU A 6 -17.91 6.20 2.70
CA GLU A 6 -17.84 5.80 4.11
C GLU A 6 -16.59 6.38 4.79
N PRO A 7 -16.68 6.82 6.05
CA PRO A 7 -15.53 7.28 6.81
C PRO A 7 -14.56 6.12 7.12
N SER A 8 -13.34 6.47 7.51
CA SER A 8 -12.38 5.48 8.02
C SER A 8 -12.95 4.76 9.23
N ALA A 9 -12.85 3.44 9.25
CA ALA A 9 -13.39 2.60 10.31
C ALA A 9 -12.53 1.34 10.53
N VAL A 10 -12.68 0.73 11.68
CA VAL A 10 -12.17 -0.63 11.94
C VAL A 10 -13.26 -1.61 11.56
N TRP A 11 -12.92 -2.50 10.63
CA TRP A 11 -13.81 -3.58 10.23
C TRP A 11 -13.48 -4.86 10.96
N GLU A 12 -14.54 -5.59 11.35
CA GLU A 12 -14.44 -6.90 11.97
C GLU A 12 -15.25 -7.91 11.17
N TRP A 13 -14.65 -9.06 10.89
CA TRP A 13 -15.34 -10.16 10.18
C TRP A 13 -14.73 -11.51 10.56
N THR A 14 -15.34 -12.58 10.12
CA THR A 14 -14.81 -13.94 10.27
C THR A 14 -14.30 -14.45 8.94
N ALA A 15 -13.04 -14.88 8.90
CA ALA A 15 -12.42 -15.53 7.75
C ALA A 15 -11.73 -16.83 8.18
N TYR A 16 -11.98 -17.90 7.46
CA TYR A 16 -11.42 -19.23 7.75
C TYR A 16 -11.66 -19.69 9.19
N GLY A 17 -12.87 -19.41 9.73
CA GLY A 17 -13.25 -19.73 11.10
C GLY A 17 -12.56 -18.93 12.20
N ARG A 18 -11.89 -17.83 11.86
CA ARG A 18 -11.19 -16.96 12.83
C ARG A 18 -11.65 -15.51 12.71
N PRO A 19 -11.78 -14.77 13.82
CA PRO A 19 -12.04 -13.35 13.78
C PRO A 19 -10.87 -12.60 13.12
N ARG A 20 -11.21 -11.59 12.35
CA ARG A 20 -10.27 -10.66 11.69
C ARG A 20 -10.68 -9.24 12.01
N THR A 21 -9.69 -8.40 12.18
CA THR A 21 -9.88 -6.97 12.44
C THR A 21 -8.91 -6.20 11.56
N GLN A 22 -9.38 -5.17 10.86
CA GLN A 22 -8.52 -4.34 10.03
C GLN A 22 -9.05 -2.92 9.95
N PHE A 23 -8.14 -1.94 10.03
CA PHE A 23 -8.45 -0.56 9.73
C PHE A 23 -8.66 -0.38 8.22
N MET A 24 -9.80 0.22 7.87
CA MET A 24 -10.19 0.55 6.50
C MET A 24 -10.25 2.07 6.38
N ALA A 25 -9.29 2.64 5.66
CA ALA A 25 -9.23 4.08 5.42
C ALA A 25 -10.37 4.53 4.50
N SER A 26 -10.92 5.72 4.71
CA SER A 26 -11.77 6.35 3.71
C SER A 26 -11.01 6.59 2.40
N GLU A 27 -11.71 6.81 1.31
CA GLU A 27 -11.07 7.12 0.03
C GLU A 27 -10.27 8.42 0.09
N GLU A 28 -10.75 9.42 0.83
CA GLU A 28 -10.05 10.70 1.06
C GLU A 28 -8.80 10.52 1.92
N ALA A 29 -8.88 9.72 2.97
CA ALA A 29 -7.71 9.41 3.81
C ALA A 29 -6.61 8.71 3.00
N LEU A 30 -6.99 7.79 2.10
CA LEU A 30 -6.04 7.17 1.19
C LEU A 30 -5.47 8.16 0.18
N ALA A 31 -6.27 9.09 -0.36
CA ALA A 31 -5.78 10.15 -1.23
C ALA A 31 -4.72 11.01 -0.52
N GLY A 32 -5.00 11.45 0.71
CA GLY A 32 -4.03 12.18 1.53
C GLY A 32 -2.75 11.40 1.83
N TYR A 33 -2.84 10.08 1.99
CA TYR A 33 -1.67 9.23 2.12
C TYR A 33 -0.81 9.23 0.84
N PHE A 34 -1.42 9.11 -0.34
CA PHE A 34 -0.70 9.16 -1.62
C PHE A 34 -0.05 10.53 -1.87
N GLU A 35 -0.70 11.63 -1.49
CA GLU A 35 -0.11 12.98 -1.59
C GLU A 35 1.20 13.11 -0.82
N GLN A 36 1.31 12.41 0.30
CA GLN A 36 2.52 12.42 1.12
C GLN A 36 3.57 11.42 0.67
N VAL A 37 3.16 10.22 0.28
CA VAL A 37 4.08 9.11 0.03
C VAL A 37 4.76 9.20 -1.33
N LEU A 38 4.05 9.63 -2.38
CA LEU A 38 4.62 9.68 -3.73
C LEU A 38 5.84 10.60 -3.85
N PRO A 39 5.83 11.85 -3.33
CA PRO A 39 7.03 12.68 -3.32
C PRO A 39 8.18 12.05 -2.53
N ARG A 40 7.89 11.43 -1.39
CA ARG A 40 8.91 10.78 -0.56
C ARG A 40 9.58 9.60 -1.26
N LEU A 41 8.84 8.83 -2.04
CA LEU A 41 9.43 7.76 -2.84
C LEU A 41 10.45 8.30 -3.85
N VAL A 42 10.19 9.45 -4.47
CA VAL A 42 11.16 10.12 -5.36
C VAL A 42 12.38 10.61 -4.57
N GLU A 43 12.16 11.24 -3.42
CA GLU A 43 13.24 11.74 -2.55
C GLU A 43 14.22 10.64 -2.12
N VAL A 44 13.72 9.45 -1.83
CA VAL A 44 14.57 8.30 -1.45
C VAL A 44 15.11 7.52 -2.65
N GLY A 45 14.85 7.98 -3.88
CA GLY A 45 15.37 7.37 -5.10
C GLY A 45 14.67 6.09 -5.54
N ALA A 46 13.41 5.89 -5.14
CA ALA A 46 12.62 4.78 -5.66
C ALA A 46 12.43 4.93 -7.17
N THR A 47 12.66 3.86 -7.93
CA THR A 47 12.56 3.87 -9.39
C THR A 47 11.12 3.85 -9.90
N GLY A 48 10.16 3.54 -9.02
CA GLY A 48 8.73 3.51 -9.32
C GLY A 48 7.93 2.98 -8.15
N ALA A 49 6.62 2.98 -8.32
CA ALA A 49 5.68 2.39 -7.38
C ALA A 49 4.65 1.56 -8.16
N ILE A 50 4.40 0.35 -7.69
CA ILE A 50 3.33 -0.51 -8.22
C ILE A 50 2.17 -0.44 -7.24
N LEU A 51 1.02 -0.03 -7.74
CA LEU A 51 -0.18 0.10 -6.93
C LEU A 51 -1.02 -1.18 -7.07
N TRP A 52 -1.48 -1.68 -5.98
CA TRP A 52 -2.41 -2.79 -5.95
C TRP A 52 -3.78 -2.28 -5.51
N CYS A 53 -4.81 -2.22 -6.40
CA CYS A 53 -4.74 -2.67 -7.79
C CYS A 53 -5.46 -1.65 -8.71
N PHE A 54 -5.69 -2.00 -9.98
CA PHE A 54 -6.33 -1.08 -10.95
C PHE A 54 -7.78 -0.81 -10.62
N ALA A 55 -8.59 -1.85 -10.35
CA ALA A 55 -10.03 -1.72 -10.13
C ALA A 55 -10.51 -2.51 -8.92
N ASP A 56 -11.57 -2.02 -8.28
CA ASP A 56 -12.29 -2.76 -7.26
C ASP A 56 -12.96 -4.00 -7.85
N TYR A 57 -13.13 -5.01 -7.01
CA TYR A 57 -13.90 -6.18 -7.41
C TYR A 57 -15.40 -5.86 -7.49
N VAL A 58 -16.02 -6.24 -8.60
CA VAL A 58 -17.47 -6.10 -8.76
C VAL A 58 -18.24 -6.93 -7.71
N PRO A 59 -19.40 -6.45 -7.21
CA PRO A 59 -20.15 -7.16 -6.16
C PRO A 59 -20.47 -8.62 -6.46
N ALA A 60 -20.64 -8.97 -7.74
CA ALA A 60 -20.88 -10.35 -8.18
C ALA A 60 -19.75 -11.35 -7.82
N LEU A 61 -18.55 -10.84 -7.48
CA LEU A 61 -17.40 -11.65 -7.06
C LEU A 61 -17.21 -11.70 -5.54
N TRP A 62 -17.98 -10.95 -4.76
CA TRP A 62 -17.75 -10.83 -3.32
C TRP A 62 -17.99 -12.11 -2.51
N ASP A 63 -18.80 -13.03 -3.03
CA ASP A 63 -19.05 -14.35 -2.42
C ASP A 63 -18.03 -15.42 -2.87
N ARG A 64 -17.01 -15.02 -3.63
CA ARG A 64 -15.95 -15.89 -4.13
C ARG A 64 -14.60 -15.53 -3.54
N PRO A 65 -13.64 -16.47 -3.39
CA PRO A 65 -12.27 -16.16 -3.03
C PRO A 65 -11.64 -15.22 -4.08
N PRO A 66 -10.77 -14.27 -3.69
CA PRO A 66 -10.37 -13.98 -2.29
C PRO A 66 -11.36 -13.07 -1.54
N CYS A 67 -12.30 -12.42 -2.23
CA CYS A 67 -13.16 -11.38 -1.69
C CYS A 67 -14.08 -11.84 -0.55
N LYS A 68 -14.43 -13.13 -0.52
CA LYS A 68 -15.29 -13.68 0.52
C LYS A 68 -14.60 -13.68 1.89
N GLU A 69 -13.35 -14.11 1.92
CA GLU A 69 -12.55 -14.24 3.14
C GLU A 69 -11.76 -12.97 3.46
N SER A 70 -11.35 -12.25 2.42
CA SER A 70 -10.54 -11.03 2.53
C SER A 70 -11.35 -9.84 2.06
N ILE A 71 -12.37 -9.46 2.84
CA ILE A 71 -13.33 -8.41 2.45
C ILE A 71 -12.68 -7.06 2.12
N HIS A 72 -11.52 -6.76 2.70
CA HIS A 72 -10.75 -5.55 2.43
C HIS A 72 -10.21 -5.49 1.00
N GLU A 73 -10.01 -6.64 0.33
CA GLU A 73 -9.53 -6.68 -1.05
C GLU A 73 -10.58 -6.14 -2.05
N ARG A 74 -11.85 -6.13 -1.67
CA ARG A 74 -12.93 -5.63 -2.52
C ARG A 74 -12.70 -4.19 -2.99
N PHE A 75 -11.91 -3.40 -2.25
CA PHE A 75 -11.78 -1.95 -2.38
C PHE A 75 -10.35 -1.46 -2.60
N PHE A 76 -9.46 -2.27 -3.16
CA PHE A 76 -8.06 -1.88 -3.42
C PHE A 76 -7.85 -1.02 -4.67
N GLY A 77 -8.84 -0.96 -5.55
CA GLY A 77 -8.73 -0.34 -6.86
C GLY A 77 -8.61 1.19 -6.85
N LEU A 78 -8.11 1.69 -7.97
CA LEU A 78 -8.17 3.10 -8.36
C LEU A 78 -9.55 3.45 -8.97
N VAL A 79 -10.19 2.45 -9.56
CA VAL A 79 -11.45 2.56 -10.29
C VAL A 79 -12.51 1.76 -9.54
N ARG A 80 -13.68 2.36 -9.31
CA ARG A 80 -14.82 1.66 -8.69
C ARG A 80 -15.51 0.74 -9.72
N PRO A 81 -16.37 -0.19 -9.27
CA PRO A 81 -17.07 -1.12 -10.17
C PRO A 81 -17.95 -0.44 -11.24
N ASP A 82 -18.39 0.79 -11.01
CA ASP A 82 -19.17 1.59 -11.95
C ASP A 82 -18.30 2.36 -12.96
N GLY A 83 -16.98 2.20 -12.91
CA GLY A 83 -16.02 2.89 -13.77
C GLY A 83 -15.60 4.28 -13.28
N SER A 84 -16.16 4.78 -12.18
CA SER A 84 -15.76 6.07 -11.62
C SER A 84 -14.38 5.99 -10.94
N LEU A 85 -13.63 7.09 -10.97
CA LEU A 85 -12.32 7.17 -10.32
C LEU A 85 -12.46 7.48 -8.84
N LYS A 86 -11.58 6.90 -8.04
CA LYS A 86 -11.43 7.27 -6.63
C LYS A 86 -10.52 8.49 -6.49
N PRO A 87 -10.63 9.28 -5.40
CA PRO A 87 -9.83 10.49 -5.20
C PRO A 87 -8.32 10.29 -5.33
N HIS A 88 -7.77 9.16 -4.88
CA HIS A 88 -6.35 8.89 -5.00
C HIS A 88 -5.87 8.63 -6.44
N ALA A 89 -6.76 8.27 -7.37
CA ALA A 89 -6.42 8.22 -8.80
C ALA A 89 -6.09 9.61 -9.34
N ASP A 90 -6.82 10.64 -8.91
CA ASP A 90 -6.52 12.02 -9.28
C ASP A 90 -5.21 12.54 -8.67
N VAL A 91 -4.89 12.11 -7.44
CA VAL A 91 -3.59 12.40 -6.82
C VAL A 91 -2.46 11.83 -7.67
N ILE A 92 -2.56 10.56 -8.07
CA ILE A 92 -1.55 9.90 -8.92
C ILE A 92 -1.41 10.62 -10.26
N LYS A 93 -2.53 10.99 -10.90
CA LYS A 93 -2.55 11.73 -12.15
C LYS A 93 -1.85 13.09 -12.02
N ARG A 94 -2.15 13.87 -10.98
CA ARG A 94 -1.48 15.15 -10.71
C ARG A 94 0.01 14.96 -10.45
N PHE A 95 0.38 13.96 -9.65
CA PHE A 95 1.77 13.64 -9.37
C PHE A 95 2.53 13.25 -10.65
N ALA A 96 1.97 12.38 -11.47
CA ALA A 96 2.58 11.98 -12.76
C ALA A 96 2.77 13.18 -13.69
N ALA A 97 1.86 14.16 -13.70
CA ALA A 97 1.97 15.37 -14.49
C ALA A 97 3.15 16.27 -14.08
N THR A 98 3.69 16.11 -12.86
CA THR A 98 4.92 16.82 -12.45
C THR A 98 6.18 16.29 -13.13
N ALA A 99 6.09 15.17 -13.87
CA ALA A 99 7.20 14.47 -14.53
C ALA A 99 8.41 14.28 -13.57
N PRO A 100 8.23 13.64 -12.42
CA PRO A 100 9.27 13.54 -11.42
C PRO A 100 10.49 12.83 -11.98
N VAL A 101 11.67 13.45 -11.79
CA VAL A 101 12.94 12.86 -12.20
C VAL A 101 13.42 11.92 -11.09
N VAL A 102 13.48 10.64 -11.40
CA VAL A 102 14.07 9.64 -10.49
C VAL A 102 15.58 9.85 -10.48
N ARG A 103 16.11 10.17 -9.31
CA ARG A 103 17.55 10.25 -9.08
C ARG A 103 18.05 8.90 -8.55
N GLN A 104 19.26 8.54 -8.93
CA GLN A 104 19.89 7.37 -8.33
C GLN A 104 19.99 7.57 -6.81
N ALA A 105 19.62 6.55 -6.05
CA ALA A 105 19.74 6.58 -4.60
C ALA A 105 21.21 6.87 -4.23
N THR A 106 21.42 7.92 -3.44
CA THR A 106 22.77 8.31 -2.99
C THR A 106 23.26 7.44 -1.84
N ARG A 107 22.40 6.60 -1.30
CA ARG A 107 22.72 5.68 -0.19
C ARG A 107 22.32 4.27 -0.56
N SER A 108 23.26 3.36 -0.43
CA SER A 108 23.01 1.92 -0.43
C SER A 108 23.11 1.40 1.00
N VAL A 109 22.16 0.59 1.40
CA VAL A 109 22.32 -0.23 2.61
C VAL A 109 23.07 -1.47 2.18
N SER A 110 24.30 -1.66 2.69
CA SER A 110 25.02 -2.92 2.52
C SER A 110 24.47 -3.92 3.53
N LEU A 111 24.06 -5.08 3.04
CA LEU A 111 23.74 -6.20 3.93
C LEU A 111 25.06 -6.84 4.36
N ASP A 112 25.32 -6.85 5.67
CA ASP A 112 26.50 -7.44 6.31
C ASP A 112 26.32 -8.92 6.67
N ILE A 113 25.21 -9.50 6.23
CA ILE A 113 24.80 -10.88 6.51
C ILE A 113 24.49 -11.63 5.22
N THR A 114 24.65 -12.94 5.24
CA THR A 114 24.29 -13.82 4.12
C THR A 114 22.77 -13.97 4.01
N PRO A 115 22.23 -14.35 2.83
CA PRO A 115 20.81 -14.68 2.70
C PRO A 115 20.36 -15.75 3.69
N GLU A 116 21.19 -16.76 3.94
CA GLU A 116 20.90 -17.85 4.85
C GLU A 116 20.76 -17.37 6.30
N GLU A 117 21.59 -16.43 6.72
CA GLU A 117 21.49 -15.80 8.05
C GLU A 117 20.27 -14.92 8.14
N TYR A 118 20.00 -14.11 7.10
CA TYR A 118 18.83 -13.24 7.06
C TYR A 118 17.54 -14.05 7.27
N TYR A 119 17.37 -15.15 6.56
CA TYR A 119 16.14 -15.96 6.62
C TYR A 119 15.97 -16.79 7.89
N ARG A 120 16.96 -16.85 8.80
CA ARG A 120 16.79 -17.45 10.13
C ARG A 120 15.94 -16.57 11.06
N ASP A 121 16.07 -15.25 10.97
CA ASP A 121 15.27 -14.27 11.70
C ASP A 121 15.04 -13.00 10.84
N PRO A 122 14.16 -13.08 9.83
CA PRO A 122 13.95 -11.96 8.90
C PRO A 122 13.49 -10.67 9.61
N ASN A 123 12.64 -10.79 10.62
CA ASN A 123 12.11 -9.63 11.34
C ASN A 123 13.18 -8.94 12.19
N GLY A 124 13.97 -9.70 12.95
CA GLY A 124 15.06 -9.16 13.76
C GLY A 124 16.11 -8.47 12.90
N HIS A 125 16.53 -9.11 11.81
CA HIS A 125 17.50 -8.52 10.88
C HIS A 125 16.96 -7.29 10.16
N ALA A 126 15.70 -7.29 9.69
CA ALA A 126 15.09 -6.13 9.08
C ALA A 126 15.00 -4.94 10.04
N MET A 127 14.63 -5.16 11.29
CA MET A 127 14.56 -4.11 12.32
C MET A 127 15.94 -3.55 12.66
N ARG A 128 16.96 -4.39 12.76
CA ARG A 128 18.35 -3.96 12.96
C ARG A 128 18.82 -3.08 11.81
N LEU A 129 18.73 -3.56 10.58
CA LEU A 129 19.15 -2.82 9.38
C LEU A 129 18.39 -1.50 9.22
N TYR A 130 17.11 -1.49 9.54
CA TYR A 130 16.32 -0.25 9.53
C TYR A 130 16.78 0.74 10.60
N GLY A 131 17.12 0.26 11.80
CA GLY A 131 17.70 1.09 12.87
C GLY A 131 19.04 1.70 12.45
N GLU A 132 19.93 0.93 11.82
CA GLU A 132 21.21 1.40 11.30
C GLU A 132 21.02 2.44 10.18
N TYR A 133 20.08 2.19 9.26
CA TYR A 133 19.72 3.16 8.23
C TYR A 133 19.25 4.50 8.83
N LEU A 134 18.41 4.46 9.87
CA LEU A 134 17.93 5.67 10.54
C LEU A 134 19.05 6.43 11.27
N ALA A 135 19.97 5.70 11.91
CA ALA A 135 21.10 6.31 12.65
C ALA A 135 22.11 7.02 11.71
N ASN A 136 22.17 6.62 10.45
CA ASN A 136 23.07 7.18 9.42
C ASN A 136 22.37 8.19 8.49
N ARG A 137 21.22 8.71 8.91
CA ARG A 137 20.39 9.64 8.12
C ARG A 137 20.86 11.09 8.17
#